data_3f8971d52f5abc8f9b1dba79a820b225
#
_entry.id   3f8971d52f5abc8f9b1dba79a820b225
#
_cell.length_a   1.000
_cell.length_b   1.000
_cell.length_c   1.000
_cell.angle_alpha   90.00
_cell.angle_beta   90.00
_cell.angle_gamma   90.00
#
_symmetry.space_group_name_H-M   'P 1'
#
loop_
_entity.id
_entity.type
_entity.pdbx_description
1 polymer ?
#
loop_
_entity_poly.entity_id
_entity_poly.type
_entity_poly.pdbx_seq_one_letter_code
_entity_poly.pdbx_strand_id
1 'polypeptide(L)'
;IYGRLYGVKNLEKKIGAIASELDIRNFLQKKTGELSSGQKNRVTLAKSLINDPEILFLDEPTASLDPDIGDYVRGYIESYKLKNKITILLASHNMSEVERLCDSIIMMKNGKIIDEGTCNEIIKKHGRTNLEETFLKLARSNDEI
;
A
#
# COMPACT_ATOMS: atom_id res chain seq x y z
N ILE A 1 -0.55 16.52 15.52
CA ILE A 1 -1.87 17.09 15.17
C ILE A 1 -2.88 15.96 15.00
N TYR A 2 -2.76 15.06 14.00
CA TYR A 2 -3.76 14.02 13.69
C TYR A 2 -4.11 13.14 14.90
N GLY A 3 -3.14 12.55 15.59
CA GLY A 3 -3.43 11.72 16.75
C GLY A 3 -4.17 12.42 17.88
N ARG A 4 -3.97 13.75 18.04
CA ARG A 4 -4.74 14.56 18.98
C ARG A 4 -6.18 14.78 18.52
N LEU A 5 -6.39 15.04 17.22
CA LEU A 5 -7.73 15.19 16.63
C LEU A 5 -8.57 13.92 16.77
N TYR A 6 -7.94 12.76 16.64
CA TYR A 6 -8.61 11.46 16.81
C TYR A 6 -8.67 10.98 18.28
N GLY A 7 -8.20 11.77 19.24
CA GLY A 7 -8.24 11.40 20.66
C GLY A 7 -7.38 10.17 21.01
N VAL A 8 -6.31 9.94 20.27
CA VAL A 8 -5.45 8.75 20.46
C VAL A 8 -4.79 8.79 21.85
N LYS A 9 -5.07 7.77 22.66
CA LYS A 9 -4.47 7.61 24.00
C LYS A 9 -2.98 7.25 23.87
N ASN A 10 -2.16 7.71 24.82
CA ASN A 10 -0.72 7.44 24.84
C ASN A 10 -0.01 7.78 23.51
N LEU A 11 -0.39 8.92 22.91
CA LEU A 11 0.01 9.32 21.56
C LEU A 11 1.54 9.28 21.34
N GLU A 12 2.34 9.75 22.29
CA GLU A 12 3.81 9.75 22.16
C GLU A 12 4.38 8.35 22.06
N LYS A 13 3.90 7.42 22.89
CA LYS A 13 4.30 6.02 22.85
C LYS A 13 3.94 5.40 21.48
N LYS A 14 2.76 5.71 20.98
CA LYS A 14 2.29 5.22 19.69
C LYS A 14 3.08 5.77 18.51
N ILE A 15 3.37 7.08 18.52
CA ILE A 15 4.25 7.72 17.54
C ILE A 15 5.62 7.04 17.56
N GLY A 16 6.20 6.83 18.75
CA GLY A 16 7.50 6.18 18.90
C GLY A 16 7.53 4.75 18.35
N ALA A 17 6.45 3.97 18.57
CA ALA A 17 6.33 2.62 18.03
C ALA A 17 6.27 2.61 16.50
N ILE A 18 5.30 3.34 15.92
CA ILE A 18 5.14 3.42 14.46
C ILE A 18 6.40 4.00 13.79
N ALA A 19 7.02 5.00 14.41
CA ALA A 19 8.23 5.61 13.87
C ALA A 19 9.41 4.65 13.86
N SER A 20 9.49 3.74 14.84
CA SER A 20 10.49 2.67 14.84
C SER A 20 10.23 1.65 13.73
N GLU A 21 8.97 1.21 13.61
CA GLU A 21 8.54 0.19 12.66
C GLU A 21 8.61 0.66 11.20
N LEU A 22 8.52 1.95 10.93
CA LEU A 22 8.64 2.53 9.58
C LEU A 22 9.99 3.21 9.33
N ASP A 23 10.95 3.06 10.25
CA ASP A 23 12.28 3.68 10.19
C ASP A 23 12.22 5.19 9.87
N ILE A 24 11.39 5.92 10.63
CA ILE A 24 11.21 7.36 10.47
C ILE A 24 11.64 8.19 11.68
N ARG A 25 12.25 7.56 12.70
CA ARG A 25 12.68 8.25 13.93
C ARG A 25 13.61 9.43 13.68
N ASN A 26 14.55 9.26 12.74
CA ASN A 26 15.63 10.22 12.47
C ASN A 26 15.12 11.52 11.82
N PHE A 27 13.88 11.56 11.37
CA PHE A 27 13.33 12.75 10.72
C PHE A 27 11.98 13.22 11.29
N LEU A 28 11.59 12.73 12.48
CA LEU A 28 10.39 13.20 13.17
C LEU A 28 10.37 14.71 13.45
N GLN A 29 11.55 15.32 13.61
CA GLN A 29 11.71 16.75 13.87
C GLN A 29 11.89 17.59 12.60
N LYS A 30 12.05 16.95 11.43
CA LYS A 30 12.20 17.66 10.17
C LYS A 30 10.87 18.20 9.68
N LYS A 31 10.90 19.33 8.99
CA LYS A 31 9.73 19.86 8.28
C LYS A 31 9.43 18.95 7.09
N THR A 32 8.16 18.76 6.78
CA THR A 32 7.73 17.88 5.65
C THR A 32 8.36 18.29 4.31
N GLY A 33 8.63 19.59 4.12
CA GLY A 33 9.32 20.10 2.91
C GLY A 33 10.76 19.63 2.74
N GLU A 34 11.43 19.25 3.84
CA GLU A 34 12.82 18.81 3.86
C GLU A 34 12.98 17.29 3.63
N LEU A 35 11.85 16.57 3.55
CA LEU A 35 11.84 15.12 3.38
C LEU A 35 11.91 14.74 1.89
N SER A 36 12.66 13.68 1.57
CA SER A 36 12.60 13.04 0.25
C SER A 36 11.20 12.46 -0.02
N SER A 37 10.90 12.11 -1.28
CA SER A 37 9.62 11.47 -1.66
C SER A 37 9.37 10.19 -0.87
N GLY A 38 10.36 9.29 -0.78
CA GLY A 38 10.26 8.05 -0.02
C GLY A 38 10.10 8.27 1.50
N GLN A 39 10.75 9.29 2.07
CA GLN A 39 10.54 9.68 3.47
C GLN A 39 9.13 10.22 3.70
N LYS A 40 8.61 11.03 2.76
CA LYS A 40 7.22 11.52 2.81
C LYS A 40 6.22 10.39 2.76
N ASN A 41 6.42 9.39 1.88
CA ASN A 41 5.54 8.23 1.78
C ASN A 41 5.46 7.46 3.10
N ARG A 42 6.61 7.16 3.72
CA ARG A 42 6.65 6.49 5.03
C ARG A 42 5.98 7.30 6.13
N VAL A 43 6.16 8.62 6.16
CA VAL A 43 5.46 9.51 7.12
C VAL A 43 3.96 9.55 6.84
N THR A 44 3.53 9.52 5.58
CA THR A 44 2.11 9.49 5.22
C THR A 44 1.46 8.19 5.67
N LEU A 45 2.13 7.05 5.44
CA LEU A 45 1.70 5.75 5.96
C LEU A 45 1.61 5.77 7.49
N ALA A 46 2.62 6.29 8.19
CA ALA A 46 2.59 6.43 9.65
C ALA A 46 1.39 7.24 10.16
N LYS A 47 1.05 8.33 9.46
CA LYS A 47 -0.12 9.15 9.79
C LYS A 47 -1.43 8.40 9.63
N SER A 48 -1.57 7.59 8.57
CA SER A 48 -2.79 6.83 8.31
C SER A 48 -3.04 5.71 9.32
N LEU A 49 -1.99 5.27 10.02
CA LEU A 49 -2.06 4.21 11.02
C LEU A 49 -2.22 4.71 12.46
N ILE A 50 -2.10 6.03 12.69
CA ILE A 50 -2.03 6.60 14.05
C ILE A 50 -3.29 6.39 14.88
N ASN A 51 -4.44 6.24 14.26
CA ASN A 51 -5.76 6.11 14.90
C ASN A 51 -6.33 4.68 14.87
N ASP A 52 -5.50 3.67 14.58
CA ASP A 52 -5.91 2.26 14.44
C ASP A 52 -7.13 2.10 13.51
N PRO A 53 -6.99 2.41 12.22
CA PRO A 53 -8.10 2.37 11.29
C PRO A 53 -8.60 0.93 11.10
N GLU A 54 -9.91 0.76 10.94
CA GLU A 54 -10.52 -0.50 10.51
C GLU A 54 -10.42 -0.68 8.99
N ILE A 55 -10.39 0.43 8.25
CA ILE A 55 -10.23 0.48 6.80
C ILE A 55 -9.08 1.42 6.46
N LEU A 56 -8.15 0.98 5.63
CA LEU A 56 -6.99 1.73 5.19
C LEU A 56 -6.98 1.85 3.67
N PHE A 57 -6.92 3.08 3.17
CA PHE A 57 -6.76 3.38 1.74
C PHE A 57 -5.31 3.70 1.46
N LEU A 58 -4.68 2.95 0.56
CA LEU A 58 -3.30 3.13 0.13
C LEU A 58 -3.24 3.37 -1.37
N ASP A 59 -2.64 4.48 -1.75
CA ASP A 59 -2.38 4.83 -3.14
C ASP A 59 -0.85 4.87 -3.36
N GLU A 60 -0.36 3.89 -4.12
CA GLU A 60 1.07 3.71 -4.43
C GLU A 60 1.99 3.78 -3.19
N PRO A 61 1.74 3.00 -2.12
CA PRO A 61 2.42 3.19 -0.82
C PRO A 61 3.92 2.95 -0.86
N THR A 62 4.44 2.18 -1.83
CA THR A 62 5.87 1.93 -1.97
C THR A 62 6.49 2.64 -3.19
N ALA A 63 5.73 3.47 -3.90
CA ALA A 63 6.29 4.27 -4.99
C ALA A 63 7.39 5.20 -4.48
N SER A 64 8.43 5.39 -5.28
CA SER A 64 9.59 6.22 -4.94
C SER A 64 10.41 5.72 -3.72
N LEU A 65 10.24 4.48 -3.31
CA LEU A 65 11.11 3.81 -2.33
C LEU A 65 12.17 2.99 -3.07
N ASP A 66 13.37 2.96 -2.51
CA ASP A 66 14.37 1.99 -2.95
C ASP A 66 13.83 0.56 -2.75
N PRO A 67 14.25 -0.43 -3.57
CA PRO A 67 13.70 -1.78 -3.53
C PRO A 67 13.73 -2.42 -2.13
N ASP A 68 14.81 -2.23 -1.39
CA ASP A 68 15.01 -2.74 -0.04
C ASP A 68 14.01 -2.12 0.96
N ILE A 69 13.90 -0.79 0.94
CA ILE A 69 12.94 -0.06 1.78
C ILE A 69 11.49 -0.39 1.37
N GLY A 70 11.23 -0.53 0.06
CA GLY A 70 9.92 -0.92 -0.44
C GLY A 70 9.51 -2.30 0.05
N ASP A 71 10.43 -3.27 0.04
CA ASP A 71 10.19 -4.62 0.58
C ASP A 71 9.89 -4.59 2.07
N TYR A 72 10.68 -3.83 2.83
CA TYR A 72 10.45 -3.63 4.26
C TYR A 72 9.08 -3.03 4.57
N VAL A 73 8.66 -1.99 3.83
CA VAL A 73 7.35 -1.34 4.01
C VAL A 73 6.20 -2.28 3.63
N ARG A 74 6.32 -3.08 2.57
CA ARG A 74 5.33 -4.12 2.21
C ARG A 74 5.18 -5.15 3.34
N GLY A 75 6.29 -5.66 3.87
CA GLY A 75 6.27 -6.58 5.02
C GLY A 75 5.60 -5.98 6.25
N TYR A 76 5.81 -4.70 6.51
CA TYR A 76 5.14 -4.00 7.60
C TYR A 76 3.63 -3.89 7.37
N ILE A 77 3.16 -3.49 6.17
CA ILE A 77 1.74 -3.40 5.82
C ILE A 77 1.06 -4.77 5.97
N GLU A 78 1.69 -5.83 5.46
CA GLU A 78 1.20 -7.20 5.56
C GLU A 78 1.03 -7.64 7.02
N SER A 79 2.06 -7.44 7.84
CA SER A 79 2.04 -7.76 9.27
C SER A 79 0.98 -6.94 10.03
N TYR A 80 0.84 -5.66 9.70
CA TYR A 80 -0.14 -4.77 10.31
C TYR A 80 -1.57 -5.21 9.96
N LYS A 81 -1.84 -5.56 8.68
CA LYS A 81 -3.14 -6.11 8.21
C LYS A 81 -3.53 -7.33 9.01
N LEU A 82 -2.63 -8.31 9.12
CA LEU A 82 -2.89 -9.57 9.83
C LEU A 82 -3.11 -9.38 11.33
N LYS A 83 -2.23 -8.60 11.98
CA LYS A 83 -2.29 -8.36 13.43
C LYS A 83 -3.55 -7.63 13.85
N ASN A 84 -3.97 -6.62 13.10
CA ASN A 84 -5.08 -5.75 13.45
C ASN A 84 -6.39 -6.13 12.76
N LYS A 85 -6.37 -7.13 11.87
CA LYS A 85 -7.54 -7.61 11.11
C LYS A 85 -8.27 -6.49 10.36
N ILE A 86 -7.51 -5.58 9.76
CA ILE A 86 -8.05 -4.45 9.01
C ILE A 86 -8.32 -4.80 7.55
N THR A 87 -9.19 -4.03 6.92
CA THR A 87 -9.40 -4.07 5.47
C THR A 87 -8.51 -3.03 4.80
N ILE A 88 -7.78 -3.42 3.76
CA ILE A 88 -6.95 -2.51 2.97
C ILE A 88 -7.49 -2.43 1.55
N LEU A 89 -7.78 -1.22 1.07
CA LEU A 89 -7.96 -0.93 -0.34
C LEU A 89 -6.65 -0.33 -0.88
N LEU A 90 -6.00 -1.09 -1.75
CA LEU A 90 -4.72 -0.73 -2.34
C LEU A 90 -4.90 -0.37 -3.82
N ALA A 91 -4.45 0.82 -4.22
CA ALA A 91 -4.23 1.16 -5.62
C ALA A 91 -2.72 1.08 -5.90
N SER A 92 -2.31 0.25 -6.84
CA SER A 92 -0.91 0.11 -7.24
C SER A 92 -0.79 -0.39 -8.68
N HIS A 93 0.27 0.04 -9.36
CA HIS A 93 0.70 -0.50 -10.64
C HIS A 93 1.87 -1.49 -10.50
N ASN A 94 2.35 -1.71 -9.29
CA ASN A 94 3.39 -2.68 -8.98
C ASN A 94 2.76 -4.05 -8.71
N MET A 95 2.84 -4.94 -9.69
CA MET A 95 2.18 -6.25 -9.61
C MET A 95 2.71 -7.13 -8.48
N SER A 96 4.00 -7.05 -8.15
CA SER A 96 4.56 -7.78 -7.00
C SER A 96 4.00 -7.28 -5.66
N GLU A 97 3.69 -6.00 -5.54
CA GLU A 97 3.00 -5.45 -4.37
C GLU A 97 1.57 -5.96 -4.27
N VAL A 98 0.85 -5.96 -5.42
CA VAL A 98 -0.52 -6.47 -5.50
C VAL A 98 -0.59 -7.94 -5.16
N GLU A 99 0.28 -8.77 -5.75
CA GLU A 99 0.36 -10.21 -5.48
C GLU A 99 0.61 -10.52 -4.00
N ARG A 100 1.44 -9.71 -3.34
CA ARG A 100 1.80 -9.92 -1.93
C ARG A 100 0.73 -9.46 -0.94
N LEU A 101 0.08 -8.32 -1.19
CA LEU A 101 -0.76 -7.65 -0.21
C LEU A 101 -2.26 -7.90 -0.40
N CYS A 102 -2.69 -8.25 -1.62
CA CYS A 102 -4.11 -8.33 -1.97
C CYS A 102 -4.64 -9.76 -1.96
N ASP A 103 -5.76 -9.97 -1.32
CA ASP A 103 -6.51 -11.23 -1.36
C ASP A 103 -7.39 -11.30 -2.62
N SER A 104 -7.87 -10.14 -3.09
CA SER A 104 -8.70 -9.98 -4.29
C SER A 104 -8.25 -8.75 -5.06
N ILE A 105 -8.38 -8.80 -6.36
CA ILE A 105 -7.91 -7.80 -7.31
C ILE A 105 -9.07 -7.36 -8.19
N ILE A 106 -9.15 -6.06 -8.43
CA ILE A 106 -10.03 -5.46 -9.44
C ILE A 106 -9.14 -4.77 -10.47
N MET A 107 -9.18 -5.23 -11.71
CA MET A 107 -8.46 -4.61 -12.81
C MET A 107 -9.35 -3.58 -13.51
N MET A 108 -8.82 -2.38 -13.68
CA MET A 108 -9.54 -1.27 -14.30
C MET A 108 -8.84 -0.76 -15.55
N LYS A 109 -9.62 -0.39 -16.59
CA LYS A 109 -9.14 0.26 -17.79
C LYS A 109 -10.19 1.28 -18.26
N ASN A 110 -9.76 2.49 -18.60
CA ASN A 110 -10.66 3.56 -19.08
C ASN A 110 -11.89 3.80 -18.16
N GLY A 111 -11.68 3.70 -16.82
CA GLY A 111 -12.76 3.90 -15.85
C GLY A 111 -13.75 2.73 -15.72
N LYS A 112 -13.50 1.60 -16.40
CA LYS A 112 -14.35 0.40 -16.34
C LYS A 112 -13.58 -0.74 -15.66
N ILE A 113 -14.30 -1.59 -14.94
CA ILE A 113 -13.77 -2.86 -14.44
C ILE A 113 -13.69 -3.82 -15.62
N ILE A 114 -12.50 -4.34 -15.89
CA ILE A 114 -12.26 -5.29 -17.00
C ILE A 114 -12.05 -6.72 -16.51
N ASP A 115 -11.66 -6.89 -15.25
CA ASP A 115 -11.58 -8.21 -14.60
C ASP A 115 -11.55 -8.06 -13.07
N GLU A 116 -11.95 -9.12 -12.37
CA GLU A 116 -11.89 -9.22 -10.91
C GLU A 116 -11.71 -10.66 -10.46
N GLY A 117 -11.08 -10.85 -9.30
CA GLY A 117 -10.86 -12.18 -8.72
C GLY A 117 -9.59 -12.22 -7.88
N THR A 118 -9.22 -13.41 -7.43
CA THR A 118 -7.90 -13.66 -6.81
C THR A 118 -6.79 -13.59 -7.86
N CYS A 119 -5.56 -13.37 -7.44
CA CYS A 119 -4.39 -13.36 -8.32
C CYS A 119 -4.34 -14.63 -9.20
N ASN A 120 -4.50 -15.81 -8.60
CA ASN A 120 -4.45 -17.09 -9.32
C ASN A 120 -5.60 -17.26 -10.33
N GLU A 121 -6.80 -16.82 -10.00
CA GLU A 121 -7.95 -16.91 -10.92
C GLU A 121 -7.73 -16.04 -12.15
N ILE A 122 -7.27 -14.81 -11.95
CA ILE A 122 -7.01 -13.86 -13.04
C ILE A 122 -5.88 -14.38 -13.95
N ILE A 123 -4.76 -14.81 -13.38
CA ILE A 123 -3.64 -15.38 -14.15
C ILE A 123 -4.11 -16.57 -14.99
N LYS A 124 -4.82 -17.52 -14.38
CA LYS A 124 -5.34 -18.72 -15.05
C LYS A 124 -6.34 -18.39 -16.15
N LYS A 125 -7.27 -17.48 -15.90
CA LYS A 125 -8.29 -17.03 -16.87
C LYS A 125 -7.67 -16.47 -18.15
N HIS A 126 -6.56 -15.76 -18.03
CA HIS A 126 -5.86 -15.16 -19.16
C HIS A 126 -4.75 -16.03 -19.76
N GLY A 127 -4.51 -17.24 -19.21
CA GLY A 127 -3.50 -18.18 -19.70
C GLY A 127 -2.09 -17.58 -19.63
N ARG A 128 -1.75 -16.92 -18.53
CA ARG A 128 -0.44 -16.31 -18.28
C ARG A 128 0.27 -16.98 -17.11
N THR A 129 1.54 -16.64 -16.91
CA THR A 129 2.39 -17.22 -15.87
C THR A 129 2.41 -16.39 -14.59
N ASN A 130 2.13 -15.08 -14.69
CA ASN A 130 2.13 -14.14 -13.58
C ASN A 130 1.16 -12.97 -13.84
N LEU A 131 0.95 -12.17 -12.81
CA LEU A 131 0.02 -11.04 -12.85
C LEU A 131 0.52 -9.91 -13.77
N GLU A 132 1.83 -9.68 -13.84
CA GLU A 132 2.41 -8.65 -14.69
C GLU A 132 2.16 -8.92 -16.17
N GLU A 133 2.38 -10.15 -16.65
CA GLU A 133 2.04 -10.55 -18.02
C GLU A 133 0.56 -10.42 -18.31
N THR A 134 -0.28 -10.74 -17.33
CA THR A 134 -1.73 -10.60 -17.43
C THR A 134 -2.13 -9.15 -17.58
N PHE A 135 -1.59 -8.28 -16.72
CA PHE A 135 -1.83 -6.85 -16.77
C PHE A 135 -1.38 -6.24 -18.11
N LEU A 136 -0.17 -6.56 -18.59
CA LEU A 136 0.33 -6.09 -19.88
C LEU A 136 -0.53 -6.54 -21.06
N LYS A 137 -1.04 -7.78 -21.03
CA LYS A 137 -1.98 -8.28 -22.04
C LYS A 137 -3.25 -7.44 -22.07
N LEU A 138 -3.88 -7.23 -20.91
CA LEU A 138 -5.13 -6.48 -20.80
C LEU A 138 -4.95 -5.00 -21.13
N ALA A 139 -3.81 -4.41 -20.70
CA ALA A 139 -3.51 -3.02 -21.01
C ALA A 139 -3.32 -2.78 -22.52
N ARG A 140 -2.75 -3.74 -23.25
CA ARG A 140 -2.46 -3.65 -24.69
C ARG A 140 -3.57 -4.17 -25.59
N SER A 141 -4.53 -4.90 -25.06
CA SER A 141 -5.72 -5.30 -25.86
C SER A 141 -6.47 -4.03 -26.27
N ASN A 142 -6.64 -3.83 -27.58
CA ASN A 142 -7.49 -2.76 -28.09
C ASN A 142 -8.92 -3.00 -27.60
N ASP A 143 -9.62 -1.93 -27.25
CA ASP A 143 -11.01 -1.97 -26.81
C ASP A 143 -11.92 -2.41 -28.00
N GLU A 144 -11.97 -3.71 -28.27
CA GLU A 144 -13.11 -4.32 -28.98
C GLU A 144 -14.14 -4.71 -27.91
N ILE A 145 -14.96 -3.74 -27.54
CA ILE A 145 -16.23 -3.93 -26.84
C ILE A 145 -17.27 -3.06 -27.53
#